data_01e324ad4e4ae8e9d8b9ccbeee835b54
#
_entry.id   01e324ad4e4ae8e9d8b9ccbeee835b54
#
_cell.length_a   1.000
_cell.length_b   1.000
_cell.length_c   1.000
_cell.angle_alpha   90.00
_cell.angle_beta   90.00
_cell.angle_gamma   90.00
#
_symmetry.space_group_name_H-M   'P 1'
#
loop_
_entity.id
_entity.type
_entity.pdbx_description
1 polymer ?
#
loop_
_entity_poly.entity_id
_entity_poly.type
_entity_poly.pdbx_seq_one_letter_code
_entity_poly.pdbx_strand_id
1 'polypeptide(L)'
;MIACLKRLGTDVRNRRILIKPHFQDKDRNRAGFINFTRFQSIFDNFRMQVSDEEYGIIKKRFQAKAANEINYVEFDYVLRHYSGDHEPF
;
A
#
# COMPACT_ATOMS: atom_id res chain seq x y z
N MET A 1 -14.03 -0.67 -0.27
CA MET A 1 -12.61 -0.96 -0.38
C MET A 1 -12.08 -0.95 -1.81
N ILE A 2 -12.78 -1.56 -2.73
CA ILE A 2 -12.33 -1.57 -4.13
C ILE A 2 -12.16 -0.17 -4.69
N ALA A 3 -13.09 0.73 -4.40
CA ALA A 3 -13.00 2.12 -4.87
C ALA A 3 -11.76 2.82 -4.35
N CYS A 4 -11.41 2.58 -3.09
CA CYS A 4 -10.21 3.15 -2.49
C CYS A 4 -8.96 2.63 -3.18
N LEU A 5 -8.88 1.32 -3.40
CA LEU A 5 -7.72 0.72 -4.07
C LEU A 5 -7.60 1.18 -5.52
N LYS A 6 -8.70 1.35 -6.22
CA LYS A 6 -8.67 1.86 -7.58
C LYS A 6 -8.15 3.29 -7.61
N ARG A 7 -8.60 4.12 -6.69
CA ARG A 7 -8.15 5.50 -6.61
C ARG A 7 -6.66 5.58 -6.31
N LEU A 8 -6.21 4.83 -5.32
CA LEU A 8 -4.78 4.81 -4.95
C LEU A 8 -3.93 4.23 -6.07
N GLY A 9 -4.40 3.14 -6.67
CA GLY A 9 -3.69 2.51 -7.77
C GLY A 9 -3.56 3.43 -8.98
N THR A 10 -4.62 4.17 -9.30
CA THR A 10 -4.61 5.13 -10.40
C THR A 10 -3.61 6.25 -10.10
N ASP A 11 -3.59 6.73 -8.86
CA ASP A 11 -2.67 7.79 -8.45
C ASP A 11 -1.22 7.32 -8.57
N VAL A 12 -0.92 6.12 -8.09
CA VAL A 12 0.40 5.52 -8.19
C VAL A 12 0.83 5.40 -9.65
N ARG A 13 -0.07 4.93 -10.50
CA ARG A 13 0.20 4.75 -11.91
C ARG A 13 0.45 6.09 -12.60
N ASN A 14 -0.41 7.06 -12.35
CA ASN A 14 -0.30 8.37 -13.01
C ASN A 14 0.96 9.11 -12.60
N ARG A 15 1.39 8.95 -11.35
CA ARG A 15 2.62 9.56 -10.87
C ARG A 15 3.85 8.73 -11.15
N ARG A 16 3.66 7.51 -11.67
CA ARG A 16 4.75 6.58 -11.95
C ARG A 16 5.57 6.28 -10.71
N ILE A 17 4.89 6.08 -9.59
CA ILE A 17 5.54 5.79 -8.32
C ILE A 17 5.78 4.29 -8.23
N LEU A 18 7.01 3.90 -7.91
CA LEU A 18 7.33 2.52 -7.56
C LEU A 18 7.24 2.43 -6.05
N ILE A 19 6.06 2.13 -5.55
CA ILE A 19 5.80 2.20 -4.11
C ILE A 19 6.39 1.02 -3.33
N LYS A 20 6.47 -0.15 -3.94
CA LYS A 20 6.96 -1.35 -3.26
C LYS A 20 8.38 -1.21 -2.70
N PRO A 21 9.34 -0.64 -3.46
CA PRO A 21 10.70 -0.45 -2.91
C PRO A 21 10.71 0.40 -1.64
N HIS A 22 9.80 1.34 -1.53
CA HIS A 22 9.71 2.18 -0.33
C HIS A 22 9.23 1.39 0.88
N PHE A 23 8.33 0.45 0.67
CA PHE A 23 7.93 -0.47 1.73
C PHE A 23 9.09 -1.39 2.11
N GLN A 24 9.82 -1.89 1.12
CA GLN A 24 10.95 -2.78 1.36
C GLN A 24 12.05 -2.09 2.16
N ASP A 25 12.27 -0.81 1.95
CA ASP A 25 13.24 -0.04 2.73
C ASP A 25 12.88 -0.02 4.21
N LYS A 26 11.60 -0.08 4.53
CA LYS A 26 11.15 -0.08 5.92
C LYS A 26 11.08 -1.48 6.52
N ASP A 27 11.25 -2.49 5.70
CA ASP A 27 11.17 -3.89 6.10
C ASP A 27 12.58 -4.48 6.16
N ARG A 28 13.30 -4.14 7.21
CA ARG A 28 14.71 -4.55 7.36
C ARG A 28 14.89 -6.06 7.38
N ASN A 29 13.91 -6.76 7.91
CA ASN A 29 13.99 -8.21 8.06
C ASN A 29 13.45 -8.96 6.85
N ARG A 30 12.94 -8.24 5.88
CA ARG A 30 12.30 -8.81 4.68
C ARG A 30 11.23 -9.81 5.04
N ALA A 31 10.45 -9.44 6.04
CA ALA A 31 9.38 -10.30 6.55
C ALA A 31 8.11 -10.23 5.72
N GLY A 32 7.97 -9.21 4.87
CA GLY A 32 6.78 -9.03 4.04
C GLY A 32 5.74 -8.12 4.67
N PHE A 33 6.03 -7.57 5.84
CA PHE A 33 5.11 -6.64 6.50
C PHE A 33 5.89 -5.53 7.20
N ILE A 34 5.22 -4.40 7.41
CA ILE A 34 5.81 -3.26 8.10
C ILE A 34 4.82 -2.71 9.12
N ASN A 35 5.32 -1.94 10.05
CA ASN A 35 4.51 -1.25 11.04
C ASN A 35 3.53 -0.30 10.34
N PHE A 36 2.32 -0.20 10.85
CA PHE A 36 1.28 0.63 10.26
C PHE A 36 1.69 2.11 10.21
N THR A 37 2.39 2.60 11.22
CA THR A 37 2.87 3.99 11.23
C THR A 37 3.83 4.25 10.08
N ARG A 38 4.72 3.32 9.81
CA ARG A 38 5.64 3.43 8.68
C ARG A 38 4.91 3.35 7.35
N PHE A 39 3.88 2.52 7.29
CA PHE A 39 3.02 2.41 6.11
C PHE A 39 2.37 3.77 5.80
N GLN A 40 1.78 4.42 6.81
CA GLN A 40 1.18 5.73 6.64
C GLN A 40 2.22 6.77 6.22
N SER A 41 3.40 6.72 6.81
CA SER A 41 4.47 7.65 6.52
C SER A 41 4.87 7.65 5.05
N ILE A 42 4.83 6.49 4.41
CA ILE A 42 5.16 6.38 3.00
C ILE A 42 4.15 7.15 2.14
N PHE A 43 2.86 7.01 2.44
CA PHE A 43 1.84 7.75 1.70
C PHE A 43 1.94 9.25 1.97
N ASP A 44 2.27 9.64 3.20
CA ASP A 44 2.47 11.05 3.53
C ASP A 44 3.63 11.65 2.74
N ASN A 45 4.71 10.89 2.58
CA ASN A 45 5.87 11.34 1.83
C ASN A 45 5.55 11.58 0.35
N PHE A 46 4.64 10.79 -0.19
CA PHE A 46 4.18 10.98 -1.56
C PHE A 46 3.01 11.96 -1.66
N ARG A 47 2.57 12.49 -0.52
CA ARG A 47 1.42 13.40 -0.45
C ARG A 47 0.17 12.79 -1.07
N MET A 48 0.00 11.50 -0.88
CA MET A 48 -1.20 10.81 -1.32
C MET A 48 -2.30 11.02 -0.30
N GLN A 49 -3.49 11.35 -0.78
CA GLN A 49 -4.61 11.59 0.12
C GLN A 49 -5.27 10.27 0.48
N VAL A 50 -5.11 9.88 1.73
CA VAL A 50 -5.76 8.69 2.27
C VAL A 50 -6.41 9.12 3.59
N SER A 51 -7.73 8.96 3.67
CA SER A 51 -8.45 9.34 4.89
C SER A 51 -8.23 8.31 5.99
N ASP A 52 -8.53 8.69 7.22
CA ASP A 52 -8.43 7.77 8.35
C ASP A 52 -9.34 6.57 8.15
N GLU A 53 -10.51 6.79 7.57
CA GLU A 53 -11.45 5.73 7.28
C GLU A 53 -10.84 4.75 6.26
N GLU A 54 -10.21 5.28 5.22
CA GLU A 54 -9.55 4.44 4.22
C GLU A 54 -8.39 3.65 4.82
N TYR A 55 -7.60 4.28 5.69
CA TYR A 55 -6.53 3.58 6.39
C TYR A 55 -7.08 2.45 7.26
N GLY A 56 -8.21 2.68 7.91
CA GLY A 56 -8.86 1.65 8.71
C GLY A 56 -9.26 0.44 7.88
N ILE A 57 -9.80 0.69 6.70
CA ILE A 57 -10.19 -0.39 5.79
C ILE A 57 -8.97 -1.16 5.31
N ILE A 58 -7.91 -0.45 4.93
CA ILE A 58 -6.67 -1.06 4.46
C ILE A 58 -6.05 -1.90 5.57
N LYS A 59 -5.99 -1.35 6.78
CA LYS A 59 -5.41 -2.05 7.92
C LYS A 59 -6.14 -3.35 8.18
N LYS A 60 -7.46 -3.31 8.16
CA LYS A 60 -8.27 -4.50 8.42
C LYS A 60 -8.06 -5.56 7.35
N ARG A 61 -7.98 -5.15 6.09
CA ARG A 61 -7.87 -6.07 4.97
C ARG A 61 -6.49 -6.68 4.83
N PHE A 62 -5.46 -5.91 5.11
CA PHE A 62 -4.06 -6.33 4.89
C PHE A 62 -3.28 -6.51 6.17
N GLN A 63 -3.96 -6.65 7.29
CA GLN A 63 -3.33 -6.84 8.57
C GLN A 63 -2.47 -8.11 8.57
N ALA A 64 -1.24 -7.99 9.06
CA ALA A 64 -0.36 -9.14 9.24
C ALA A 64 -0.68 -9.81 10.57
N LYS A 65 0.20 -10.70 11.04
CA LYS A 65 -0.04 -11.43 12.29
C LYS A 65 -0.18 -10.50 13.49
N ALA A 66 0.62 -9.47 13.56
CA ALA A 66 0.52 -8.49 14.63
C ALA A 66 -0.48 -7.40 14.25
N ALA A 67 -1.20 -6.87 15.24
CA ALA A 67 -2.29 -5.96 15.00
C ALA A 67 -1.88 -4.65 14.30
N ASN A 68 -0.65 -4.21 14.51
CA ASN A 68 -0.19 -2.95 13.95
C ASN A 68 0.72 -3.13 12.74
N GLU A 69 0.63 -4.27 12.08
CA GLU A 69 1.47 -4.57 10.93
C GLU A 69 0.63 -4.78 9.67
N ILE A 70 1.14 -4.28 8.57
CA ILE A 70 0.47 -4.39 7.27
C ILE A 70 1.28 -5.28 6.36
N ASN A 71 0.62 -6.24 5.72
CA ASN A 71 1.24 -7.07 4.70
C ASN A 71 1.31 -6.26 3.41
N TYR A 72 2.40 -5.54 3.23
CA TYR A 72 2.54 -4.66 2.08
C TYR A 72 2.73 -5.43 0.77
N VAL A 73 3.21 -6.65 0.84
CA VAL A 73 3.40 -7.47 -0.36
C VAL A 73 2.03 -7.75 -0.99
N GLU A 74 1.07 -8.16 -0.18
CA GLU A 74 -0.29 -8.39 -0.66
C GLU A 74 -0.94 -7.08 -1.07
N PHE A 75 -0.74 -6.03 -0.27
CA PHE A 75 -1.28 -4.72 -0.59
C PHE A 75 -0.80 -4.23 -1.96
N ASP A 76 0.51 -4.32 -2.20
CA ASP A 76 1.10 -3.90 -3.46
C ASP A 76 0.55 -4.71 -4.63
N TYR A 77 0.43 -6.01 -4.45
CA TYR A 77 -0.11 -6.89 -5.48
C TYR A 77 -1.54 -6.49 -5.86
N VAL A 78 -2.39 -6.31 -4.86
CA VAL A 78 -3.78 -5.94 -5.07
C VAL A 78 -3.89 -4.54 -5.67
N LEU A 79 -3.06 -3.62 -5.20
CA LEU A 79 -3.05 -2.25 -5.69
C LEU A 79 -2.73 -2.22 -7.19
N ARG A 80 -1.73 -2.98 -7.60
CA ARG A 80 -1.35 -3.07 -9.02
C ARG A 80 -2.47 -3.67 -9.85
N HIS A 81 -3.16 -4.65 -9.30
CA HIS A 81 -4.27 -5.27 -9.99
C HIS A 81 -5.35 -4.24 -10.32
N TYR A 82 -5.66 -3.37 -9.36
CA TYR A 82 -6.69 -2.35 -9.56
C TYR A 82 -6.18 -1.12 -10.30
N SER A 83 -4.87 -0.96 -10.44
CA SER A 83 -4.31 0.15 -11.20
C SER A 83 -4.23 -0.15 -12.70
N GLY A 84 -4.36 -1.41 -13.07
CA GLY A 84 -4.19 -1.81 -14.45
C GLY A 84 -2.77 -2.13 -14.83
N ASP A 85 -1.84 -2.07 -13.89
CA ASP A 85 -0.43 -2.36 -14.18
C ASP A 85 -0.16 -3.84 -14.38
N HIS A 86 -1.14 -4.67 -14.11
CA HIS A 86 -1.00 -6.09 -14.35
C HIS A 86 -1.09 -6.47 -15.83
N GLU A 87 -1.38 -5.48 -16.67
CA GLU A 87 -1.47 -5.74 -18.06
C GLU A 87 -0.19 -6.30 -18.56
N PRO A 88 -0.25 -7.37 -19.24
CA PRO A 88 0.93 -7.90 -19.74
C PRO A 88 1.40 -6.98 -20.72
N PHE A 89 1.94 -6.57 -20.79
CA PHE A 89 2.37 -5.87 -21.67
C PHE A 89 2.98 -6.62 -22.65
#